data_ef3841c2f8c42e22a7a2e168c3af50b7
#
_entry.id   ef3841c2f8c42e22a7a2e168c3af50b7
#
_cell.length_a   1.000
_cell.length_b   1.000
_cell.length_c   1.000
_cell.angle_alpha   90.00
_cell.angle_beta   90.00
_cell.angle_gamma   90.00
#
_symmetry.space_group_name_H-M   'P 1'
#
loop_
_entity.id
_entity.type
_entity.pdbx_description
1 polymer ?
#
loop_
_entity_poly.entity_id
_entity_poly.type
_entity_poly.pdbx_seq_one_letter_code
_entity_poly.pdbx_strand_id
1 'polypeptide(L)'
;MSVENIVLLTIFVPIIGSFAIPLASLLSRSSRSVWAILVSSVTAVLPLTLIPFALQGGEQVVRLNLALGLDFVLVIDALAIFMAGVSSFVGCLIVVYSVGYIRDEEHQSEYYLMVLLFIGSMMGLVFSGNLIFIYLFWEIIAISCWRLIGFYRKPDFVIKADKAFLVTFFGAVVMLLGFIQIYGLTNTFDITAMRGTLIPGSAVLLILFGMFSKSATIPLHTWLPDAGVAPTTVTALLHAAVLVKIGVYAFARLFLYTFRIPDDWQTIIPILVVVSSLVSAGAAAVENDIKRILAYSTVSQIGYIFLGFSMANPAGISGSLLFILMHGLAKAGLFLCAGIVIHATHEKDIRQTGGLIKTMPVTAVAFLVCAFSVIGLPPFGGFFSKFLVIMGTVQAGEIWLAGAALFIAVLTMYYLMKVFSLVFLGEAKHPAPEGTKSMVYVVAALAVLSLAAGLFAATPMKLVNIATTQMSWWLR
;
A
#
# COMPACT_ATOMS: atom_id res chain seq x y z
N MET A 1 7.86 -4.42 -27.84
CA MET A 1 6.55 -4.95 -27.36
C MET A 1 5.55 -3.80 -27.38
N SER A 2 4.27 -4.06 -27.72
CA SER A 2 3.22 -3.06 -27.58
C SER A 2 2.96 -2.75 -26.11
N VAL A 3 2.41 -1.55 -25.82
CA VAL A 3 2.02 -1.13 -24.46
C VAL A 3 1.03 -2.12 -23.87
N GLU A 4 0.06 -2.58 -24.66
CA GLU A 4 -0.93 -3.59 -24.28
C GLU A 4 -0.28 -4.90 -23.81
N ASN A 5 0.66 -5.44 -24.61
CA ASN A 5 1.33 -6.71 -24.25
C ASN A 5 2.14 -6.59 -22.95
N ILE A 6 2.78 -5.42 -22.71
CA ILE A 6 3.51 -5.17 -21.45
C ILE A 6 2.53 -5.21 -20.27
N VAL A 7 1.35 -4.58 -20.39
CA VAL A 7 0.33 -4.58 -19.32
C VAL A 7 -0.22 -5.98 -19.07
N LEU A 8 -0.56 -6.74 -20.13
CA LEU A 8 -1.02 -8.12 -20.00
C LEU A 8 0.04 -8.99 -19.30
N LEU A 9 1.31 -8.87 -19.69
CA LEU A 9 2.39 -9.58 -19.01
C LEU A 9 2.55 -9.13 -17.54
N THR A 10 2.40 -7.83 -17.25
CA THR A 10 2.47 -7.32 -15.88
C THR A 10 1.41 -7.96 -14.98
N ILE A 11 0.22 -8.24 -15.52
CA ILE A 11 -0.88 -8.87 -14.79
C ILE A 11 -0.69 -10.40 -14.71
N PHE A 12 -0.45 -11.05 -15.84
CA PHE A 12 -0.55 -12.51 -15.93
C PHE A 12 0.74 -13.24 -15.56
N VAL A 13 1.93 -12.65 -15.72
CA VAL A 13 3.19 -13.28 -15.30
C VAL A 13 3.20 -13.62 -13.81
N PRO A 14 2.87 -12.71 -12.88
CA PRO A 14 2.83 -13.05 -11.45
C PRO A 14 1.69 -14.00 -11.09
N ILE A 15 0.52 -13.89 -11.73
CA ILE A 15 -0.61 -14.80 -11.49
C ILE A 15 -0.27 -16.21 -11.93
N ILE A 16 0.13 -16.40 -13.18
CA ILE A 16 0.50 -17.72 -13.72
C ILE A 16 1.75 -18.26 -13.00
N GLY A 17 2.74 -17.38 -12.78
CA GLY A 17 3.96 -17.71 -12.05
C GLY A 17 3.69 -18.18 -10.61
N SER A 18 2.63 -17.70 -9.97
CA SER A 18 2.23 -18.15 -8.64
C SER A 18 1.81 -19.63 -8.64
N PHE A 19 1.03 -20.05 -9.63
CA PHE A 19 0.61 -21.45 -9.76
C PHE A 19 1.74 -22.39 -10.21
N ALA A 20 2.85 -21.86 -10.73
CA ALA A 20 4.04 -22.63 -11.03
C ALA A 20 4.95 -22.87 -9.79
N ILE A 21 4.72 -22.21 -8.66
CA ILE A 21 5.49 -22.38 -7.42
C ILE A 21 5.50 -23.85 -6.91
N PRO A 22 4.37 -24.58 -6.85
CA PRO A 22 4.38 -25.98 -6.45
C PRO A 22 5.28 -26.83 -7.34
N LEU A 23 5.26 -26.63 -8.66
CA LEU A 23 6.13 -27.33 -9.60
C LEU A 23 7.61 -27.01 -9.38
N ALA A 24 7.95 -25.74 -9.21
CA ALA A 24 9.32 -25.33 -8.89
C ALA A 24 9.81 -25.94 -7.55
N SER A 25 8.89 -26.16 -6.60
CA SER A 25 9.18 -26.79 -5.31
C SER A 25 9.55 -28.26 -5.40
N LEU A 26 9.07 -28.98 -6.44
CA LEU A 26 9.42 -30.39 -6.70
C LEU A 26 10.89 -30.54 -7.08
N LEU A 27 11.50 -29.51 -7.69
CA LEU A 27 12.91 -29.53 -8.06
C LEU A 27 13.83 -29.32 -6.84
N SER A 28 13.62 -28.23 -6.09
CA SER A 28 14.35 -27.97 -4.85
C SER A 28 13.73 -26.79 -4.07
N ARG A 29 14.12 -26.67 -2.78
CA ARG A 29 13.77 -25.50 -1.98
C ARG A 29 14.31 -24.20 -2.58
N SER A 30 15.51 -24.23 -3.12
CA SER A 30 16.15 -23.07 -3.76
C SER A 30 15.46 -22.68 -5.07
N SER A 31 15.04 -23.64 -5.90
CA SER A 31 14.35 -23.38 -7.17
C SER A 31 13.06 -22.58 -6.97
N ARG A 32 12.29 -22.90 -5.93
CA ARG A 32 11.09 -22.17 -5.55
C ARG A 32 11.38 -20.70 -5.24
N SER A 33 12.39 -20.43 -4.40
CA SER A 33 12.75 -19.06 -4.00
C SER A 33 13.31 -18.28 -5.19
N VAL A 34 14.14 -18.90 -6.01
CA VAL A 34 14.67 -18.31 -7.26
C VAL A 34 13.52 -17.99 -8.23
N TRP A 35 12.57 -18.92 -8.40
CA TRP A 35 11.39 -18.68 -9.23
C TRP A 35 10.57 -17.48 -8.74
N ALA A 36 10.31 -17.39 -7.45
CA ALA A 36 9.57 -16.28 -6.85
C ALA A 36 10.29 -14.93 -7.07
N ILE A 37 11.61 -14.87 -6.89
CA ILE A 37 12.43 -13.68 -7.18
C ILE A 37 12.35 -13.33 -8.67
N LEU A 38 12.52 -14.29 -9.56
CA LEU A 38 12.49 -14.06 -11.01
C LEU A 38 11.15 -13.48 -11.44
N VAL A 39 10.04 -14.13 -11.05
CA VAL A 39 8.69 -13.67 -11.38
C VAL A 39 8.41 -12.28 -10.82
N SER A 40 8.73 -12.03 -9.55
CA SER A 40 8.52 -10.72 -8.92
C SER A 40 9.40 -9.63 -9.54
N SER A 41 10.64 -9.95 -9.94
CA SER A 41 11.56 -9.02 -10.61
C SER A 41 11.05 -8.64 -12.01
N VAL A 42 10.59 -9.61 -12.80
CA VAL A 42 9.96 -9.36 -14.10
C VAL A 42 8.74 -8.47 -13.91
N THR A 43 7.88 -8.80 -12.94
CA THR A 43 6.69 -7.99 -12.62
C THR A 43 7.03 -6.55 -12.20
N ALA A 44 8.14 -6.34 -11.50
CA ALA A 44 8.59 -5.01 -11.09
C ALA A 44 9.16 -4.19 -12.25
N VAL A 45 9.86 -4.84 -13.20
CA VAL A 45 10.49 -4.16 -14.32
C VAL A 45 9.47 -3.74 -15.39
N LEU A 46 8.47 -4.57 -15.68
CA LEU A 46 7.51 -4.33 -16.76
C LEU A 46 6.80 -2.95 -16.65
N PRO A 47 6.19 -2.54 -15.51
CA PRO A 47 5.56 -1.22 -15.41
C PRO A 47 6.55 -0.07 -15.56
N LEU A 48 7.82 -0.25 -15.14
CA LEU A 48 8.84 0.77 -15.27
C LEU A 48 9.17 1.05 -16.75
N THR A 49 9.05 0.05 -17.63
CA THR A 49 9.24 0.23 -19.09
C THR A 49 8.13 1.08 -19.73
N LEU A 50 6.98 1.26 -19.04
CA LEU A 50 5.87 2.10 -19.48
C LEU A 50 6.00 3.57 -19.04
N ILE A 51 6.97 3.90 -18.18
CA ILE A 51 7.18 5.29 -17.72
C ILE A 51 7.36 6.27 -18.89
N PRO A 52 8.16 5.99 -19.94
CA PRO A 52 8.28 6.92 -21.07
C PRO A 52 6.94 7.18 -21.78
N PHE A 53 6.08 6.16 -21.93
CA PHE A 53 4.72 6.33 -22.48
C PHE A 53 3.87 7.27 -21.60
N ALA A 54 3.89 7.05 -20.29
CA ALA A 54 3.16 7.90 -19.35
C ALA A 54 3.71 9.34 -19.33
N LEU A 55 5.05 9.54 -19.39
CA LEU A 55 5.67 10.86 -19.40
C LEU A 55 5.34 11.68 -20.65
N GLN A 56 4.95 11.04 -21.73
CA GLN A 56 4.44 11.70 -22.95
C GLN A 56 2.93 12.02 -22.84
N GLY A 57 2.29 11.79 -21.70
CA GLY A 57 0.84 11.98 -21.50
C GLY A 57 0.01 10.85 -22.09
N GLY A 58 0.63 9.69 -22.40
CA GLY A 58 -0.05 8.55 -23.00
C GLY A 58 -1.22 8.06 -22.12
N GLU A 59 -2.36 7.85 -22.76
CA GLU A 59 -3.56 7.22 -22.20
C GLU A 59 -4.12 6.26 -23.25
N GLN A 60 -4.29 5.00 -22.90
CA GLN A 60 -4.79 3.97 -23.80
C GLN A 60 -5.84 3.11 -23.07
N VAL A 61 -6.95 2.85 -23.76
CA VAL A 61 -7.98 1.92 -23.32
C VAL A 61 -7.97 0.70 -24.24
N VAL A 62 -7.82 -0.48 -23.66
CA VAL A 62 -7.86 -1.75 -24.39
C VAL A 62 -9.09 -2.54 -23.92
N ARG A 63 -9.85 -3.07 -24.87
CA ARG A 63 -11.04 -3.87 -24.57
C ARG A 63 -10.84 -5.28 -25.12
N LEU A 64 -10.88 -6.26 -24.21
CA LEU A 64 -10.87 -7.68 -24.55
C LEU A 64 -12.28 -8.22 -24.32
N ASN A 65 -12.95 -8.53 -25.42
CA ASN A 65 -14.32 -9.02 -25.38
C ASN A 65 -14.32 -10.44 -24.81
N LEU A 66 -15.02 -10.60 -23.69
CA LEU A 66 -15.23 -11.90 -23.06
C LEU A 66 -16.68 -12.35 -23.25
N ALA A 67 -16.94 -13.63 -23.01
CA ALA A 67 -18.29 -14.18 -23.04
C ALA A 67 -19.23 -13.44 -22.05
N LEU A 68 -20.54 -13.47 -22.30
CA LEU A 68 -21.60 -12.87 -21.46
C LEU A 68 -21.61 -11.34 -21.41
N GLY A 69 -20.94 -10.64 -22.34
CA GLY A 69 -20.90 -9.16 -22.37
C GLY A 69 -20.07 -8.55 -21.23
N LEU A 70 -19.24 -9.34 -20.57
CA LEU A 70 -18.28 -8.86 -19.57
C LEU A 70 -16.96 -8.55 -20.25
N ASP A 71 -16.81 -7.32 -20.76
CA ASP A 71 -15.55 -6.91 -21.37
C ASP A 71 -14.48 -6.67 -20.31
N PHE A 72 -13.31 -7.29 -20.50
CA PHE A 72 -12.14 -6.96 -19.71
C PHE A 72 -11.49 -5.70 -20.28
N VAL A 73 -11.88 -4.57 -19.69
CA VAL A 73 -11.37 -3.25 -20.06
C VAL A 73 -10.10 -2.95 -19.27
N LEU A 74 -9.03 -2.56 -19.97
CA LEU A 74 -7.78 -2.11 -19.38
C LEU A 74 -7.62 -0.60 -19.60
N VAL A 75 -7.33 0.15 -18.56
CA VAL A 75 -7.00 1.58 -18.59
C VAL A 75 -5.52 1.73 -18.29
N ILE A 76 -4.78 2.19 -19.29
CA ILE A 76 -3.32 2.34 -19.25
C ILE A 76 -3.03 3.84 -19.25
N ASP A 77 -2.83 4.40 -18.07
CA ASP A 77 -2.57 5.81 -17.82
C ASP A 77 -1.48 6.02 -16.77
N ALA A 78 -1.11 7.26 -16.53
CA ALA A 78 -0.05 7.59 -15.58
C ALA A 78 -0.35 7.11 -14.15
N LEU A 79 -1.63 7.13 -13.72
CA LEU A 79 -2.04 6.64 -12.40
C LEU A 79 -1.82 5.12 -12.28
N ALA A 80 -2.29 4.33 -13.27
CA ALA A 80 -2.14 2.88 -13.26
C ALA A 80 -0.66 2.47 -13.31
N ILE A 81 0.14 3.09 -14.19
CA ILE A 81 1.58 2.83 -14.34
C ILE A 81 2.33 3.18 -13.05
N PHE A 82 2.02 4.33 -12.43
CA PHE A 82 2.60 4.74 -11.16
C PHE A 82 2.30 3.73 -10.04
N MET A 83 1.03 3.35 -9.88
CA MET A 83 0.61 2.40 -8.84
C MET A 83 1.20 1.00 -9.06
N ALA A 84 1.20 0.52 -10.32
CA ALA A 84 1.80 -0.76 -10.67
C ALA A 84 3.31 -0.76 -10.38
N GLY A 85 4.02 0.30 -10.76
CA GLY A 85 5.46 0.45 -10.49
C GLY A 85 5.79 0.44 -9.01
N VAL A 86 5.09 1.26 -8.21
CA VAL A 86 5.32 1.33 -6.75
C VAL A 86 5.03 -0.02 -6.08
N SER A 87 3.88 -0.62 -6.38
CA SER A 87 3.43 -1.84 -5.70
C SER A 87 4.28 -3.06 -6.07
N SER A 88 4.61 -3.24 -7.36
CA SER A 88 5.43 -4.37 -7.81
C SER A 88 6.89 -4.23 -7.37
N PHE A 89 7.46 -3.02 -7.41
CA PHE A 89 8.83 -2.79 -6.98
C PHE A 89 9.05 -3.05 -5.50
N VAL A 90 8.20 -2.48 -4.63
CA VAL A 90 8.27 -2.73 -3.18
C VAL A 90 7.95 -4.20 -2.89
N GLY A 91 6.98 -4.79 -3.59
CA GLY A 91 6.65 -6.21 -3.48
C GLY A 91 7.84 -7.13 -3.82
N CYS A 92 8.58 -6.81 -4.88
CA CYS A 92 9.79 -7.55 -5.27
C CYS A 92 10.88 -7.50 -4.18
N LEU A 93 11.16 -6.33 -3.60
CA LEU A 93 12.12 -6.20 -2.49
C LEU A 93 11.71 -7.03 -1.28
N ILE A 94 10.40 -7.09 -0.97
CA ILE A 94 9.88 -7.92 0.11
C ILE A 94 10.05 -9.42 -0.22
N VAL A 95 9.87 -9.84 -1.47
CA VAL A 95 10.13 -11.24 -1.90
C VAL A 95 11.61 -11.59 -1.73
N VAL A 96 12.53 -10.70 -2.09
CA VAL A 96 13.98 -10.90 -1.87
C VAL A 96 14.31 -11.02 -0.37
N TYR A 97 13.74 -10.17 0.47
CA TYR A 97 13.90 -10.25 1.92
C TYR A 97 13.37 -11.57 2.47
N SER A 98 12.24 -12.05 1.94
CA SER A 98 11.57 -13.27 2.39
C SER A 98 12.46 -14.52 2.27
N VAL A 99 13.42 -14.54 1.35
CA VAL A 99 14.34 -15.68 1.18
C VAL A 99 15.13 -15.98 2.47
N GLY A 100 15.54 -14.93 3.18
CA GLY A 100 16.19 -15.09 4.47
C GLY A 100 15.21 -15.29 5.63
N TYR A 101 14.09 -14.57 5.60
CA TYR A 101 13.14 -14.52 6.72
C TYR A 101 12.28 -15.80 6.84
N ILE A 102 11.83 -16.39 5.70
CA ILE A 102 10.95 -17.58 5.67
C ILE A 102 11.76 -18.90 5.55
N ARG A 103 13.09 -18.83 5.58
CA ARG A 103 13.97 -19.95 5.24
C ARG A 103 13.69 -21.23 6.03
N ASP A 104 13.43 -21.08 7.33
CA ASP A 104 13.27 -22.18 8.27
C ASP A 104 11.79 -22.48 8.58
N GLU A 105 10.86 -21.77 7.93
CA GLU A 105 9.43 -21.94 8.12
C GLU A 105 8.87 -23.10 7.29
N GLU A 106 7.80 -23.72 7.80
CA GLU A 106 6.99 -24.67 7.04
C GLU A 106 6.12 -23.94 6.00
N HIS A 107 5.55 -24.69 5.05
CA HIS A 107 4.60 -24.17 4.07
C HIS A 107 5.10 -23.03 3.17
N GLN A 108 6.42 -22.94 2.95
CA GLN A 108 7.01 -21.86 2.13
C GLN A 108 6.45 -21.82 0.68
N SER A 109 6.06 -22.95 0.09
CA SER A 109 5.47 -23.00 -1.25
C SER A 109 4.15 -22.25 -1.30
N GLU A 110 3.30 -22.47 -0.32
CA GLU A 110 2.05 -21.73 -0.16
C GLU A 110 2.29 -20.24 0.07
N TYR A 111 3.27 -19.90 0.90
CA TYR A 111 3.67 -18.51 1.12
C TYR A 111 4.01 -17.79 -0.18
N TYR A 112 4.93 -18.33 -1.00
CA TYR A 112 5.34 -17.69 -2.25
C TYR A 112 4.23 -17.68 -3.29
N LEU A 113 3.39 -18.73 -3.35
CA LEU A 113 2.21 -18.76 -4.21
C LEU A 113 1.28 -17.59 -3.87
N MET A 114 0.92 -17.45 -2.58
CA MET A 114 0.00 -16.40 -2.14
C MET A 114 0.60 -15.00 -2.31
N VAL A 115 1.92 -14.82 -2.09
CA VAL A 115 2.59 -13.53 -2.29
C VAL A 115 2.58 -13.11 -3.76
N LEU A 116 2.90 -14.01 -4.68
CA LEU A 116 2.88 -13.70 -6.12
C LEU A 116 1.46 -13.47 -6.64
N LEU A 117 0.49 -14.27 -6.18
CA LEU A 117 -0.92 -14.09 -6.51
C LEU A 117 -1.44 -12.73 -6.01
N PHE A 118 -1.04 -12.34 -4.80
CA PHE A 118 -1.37 -11.06 -4.20
C PHE A 118 -0.81 -9.87 -5.01
N ILE A 119 0.47 -9.93 -5.42
CA ILE A 119 1.10 -8.90 -6.26
C ILE A 119 0.43 -8.86 -7.64
N GLY A 120 0.21 -10.01 -8.27
CA GLY A 120 -0.41 -10.10 -9.60
C GLY A 120 -1.84 -9.58 -9.62
N SER A 121 -2.61 -9.90 -8.59
CA SER A 121 -3.98 -9.39 -8.46
C SER A 121 -4.01 -7.87 -8.25
N MET A 122 -3.01 -7.28 -7.58
CA MET A 122 -2.87 -5.82 -7.53
C MET A 122 -2.60 -5.23 -8.92
N MET A 123 -1.79 -5.88 -9.73
CA MET A 123 -1.57 -5.43 -11.12
C MET A 123 -2.87 -5.49 -11.92
N GLY A 124 -3.62 -6.59 -11.81
CA GLY A 124 -4.94 -6.69 -12.44
C GLY A 124 -5.91 -5.60 -12.00
N LEU A 125 -5.92 -5.29 -10.71
CA LEU A 125 -6.79 -4.25 -10.14
C LEU A 125 -6.46 -2.86 -10.68
N VAL A 126 -5.17 -2.47 -10.68
CA VAL A 126 -4.77 -1.09 -11.05
C VAL A 126 -4.90 -0.81 -12.55
N PHE A 127 -4.86 -1.83 -13.39
CA PHE A 127 -5.12 -1.66 -14.82
C PHE A 127 -6.57 -1.89 -15.21
N SER A 128 -7.44 -2.41 -14.33
CA SER A 128 -8.85 -2.65 -14.65
C SER A 128 -9.63 -1.37 -14.85
N GLY A 129 -10.32 -1.32 -15.99
CA GLY A 129 -11.29 -0.28 -16.37
C GLY A 129 -12.75 -0.74 -16.27
N ASN A 130 -13.03 -1.86 -15.62
CA ASN A 130 -14.37 -2.40 -15.42
C ASN A 130 -14.59 -2.70 -13.94
N LEU A 131 -15.69 -2.22 -13.36
CA LEU A 131 -16.00 -2.33 -11.92
C LEU A 131 -16.05 -3.78 -11.44
N ILE A 132 -16.53 -4.73 -12.28
CA ILE A 132 -16.59 -6.15 -11.92
C ILE A 132 -15.19 -6.76 -11.83
N PHE A 133 -14.28 -6.42 -12.75
CA PHE A 133 -12.89 -6.91 -12.69
C PHE A 133 -12.11 -6.27 -11.56
N ILE A 134 -12.36 -4.97 -11.25
CA ILE A 134 -11.83 -4.33 -10.03
C ILE A 134 -12.27 -5.14 -8.80
N TYR A 135 -13.56 -5.50 -8.71
CA TYR A 135 -14.10 -6.30 -7.61
C TYR A 135 -13.49 -7.71 -7.55
N LEU A 136 -13.35 -8.40 -8.67
CA LEU A 136 -12.76 -9.74 -8.73
C LEU A 136 -11.31 -9.75 -8.21
N PHE A 137 -10.46 -8.83 -8.70
CA PHE A 137 -9.08 -8.73 -8.21
C PHE A 137 -9.02 -8.31 -6.75
N TRP A 138 -9.93 -7.45 -6.30
CA TRP A 138 -10.09 -7.06 -4.91
C TRP A 138 -10.33 -8.25 -3.98
N GLU A 139 -11.16 -9.23 -4.41
CA GLU A 139 -11.44 -10.43 -3.64
C GLU A 139 -10.30 -11.45 -3.70
N ILE A 140 -9.63 -11.62 -4.83
CA ILE A 140 -8.44 -12.49 -4.90
C ILE A 140 -7.36 -11.99 -3.95
N ILE A 141 -7.18 -10.68 -3.87
CA ILE A 141 -6.28 -10.05 -2.88
C ILE A 141 -6.75 -10.34 -1.44
N ALA A 142 -8.07 -10.30 -1.17
CA ALA A 142 -8.60 -10.60 0.17
C ALA A 142 -8.32 -12.05 0.60
N ILE A 143 -8.53 -13.01 -0.29
CA ILE A 143 -8.26 -14.44 -0.05
C ILE A 143 -6.76 -14.66 0.18
N SER A 144 -5.91 -14.09 -0.67
CA SER A 144 -4.46 -14.20 -0.52
C SER A 144 -3.98 -13.59 0.81
N CYS A 145 -4.53 -12.44 1.18
CA CYS A 145 -4.27 -11.76 2.45
C CYS A 145 -4.67 -12.62 3.65
N TRP A 146 -5.89 -13.16 3.64
CA TRP A 146 -6.39 -14.04 4.69
C TRP A 146 -5.47 -15.21 4.94
N ARG A 147 -5.05 -15.89 3.86
CA ARG A 147 -4.17 -17.05 3.94
C ARG A 147 -2.78 -16.69 4.47
N LEU A 148 -2.24 -15.55 4.06
CA LEU A 148 -0.96 -15.03 4.52
C LEU A 148 -0.99 -14.57 5.99
N ILE A 149 -2.08 -13.97 6.47
CA ILE A 149 -2.20 -13.59 7.89
C ILE A 149 -2.26 -14.83 8.77
N GLY A 150 -3.00 -15.86 8.36
CA GLY A 150 -3.10 -17.14 9.05
C GLY A 150 -1.93 -18.11 8.81
N PHE A 151 -0.82 -17.67 8.23
CA PHE A 151 0.31 -18.50 7.77
C PHE A 151 0.81 -19.50 8.81
N TYR A 152 1.00 -19.09 10.06
CA TYR A 152 1.50 -19.94 11.14
C TYR A 152 0.47 -20.95 11.67
N ARG A 153 -0.79 -20.91 11.21
CA ARG A 153 -1.87 -21.85 11.53
C ARG A 153 -2.16 -22.03 13.04
N LYS A 154 -1.70 -21.10 13.88
CA LYS A 154 -2.04 -21.10 15.32
C LYS A 154 -3.51 -20.65 15.47
N PRO A 155 -4.31 -21.28 16.38
CA PRO A 155 -5.74 -20.95 16.50
C PRO A 155 -6.01 -19.45 16.67
N ASP A 156 -5.28 -18.76 17.55
CA ASP A 156 -5.45 -17.33 17.78
C ASP A 156 -5.08 -16.48 16.55
N PHE A 157 -4.16 -16.96 15.71
CA PHE A 157 -3.75 -16.26 14.49
C PHE A 157 -4.76 -16.46 13.37
N VAL A 158 -5.39 -17.64 13.30
CA VAL A 158 -6.49 -17.93 12.37
C VAL A 158 -7.69 -17.03 12.68
N ILE A 159 -8.07 -16.87 13.95
CA ILE A 159 -9.16 -15.96 14.37
C ILE A 159 -8.88 -14.51 13.89
N LYS A 160 -7.62 -14.04 13.98
CA LYS A 160 -7.24 -12.71 13.51
C LYS A 160 -7.24 -12.60 11.98
N ALA A 161 -6.87 -13.68 11.29
CA ALA A 161 -6.98 -13.77 9.84
C ALA A 161 -8.46 -13.73 9.38
N ASP A 162 -9.32 -14.50 10.05
CA ASP A 162 -10.76 -14.52 9.79
C ASP A 162 -11.39 -13.15 10.03
N LYS A 163 -11.02 -12.46 11.12
CA LYS A 163 -11.46 -11.08 11.38
C LYS A 163 -11.06 -10.15 10.23
N ALA A 164 -9.81 -10.21 9.78
CA ALA A 164 -9.32 -9.37 8.68
C ALA A 164 -10.09 -9.67 7.39
N PHE A 165 -10.32 -10.95 7.08
CA PHE A 165 -11.08 -11.36 5.92
C PHE A 165 -12.54 -10.89 6.00
N LEU A 166 -13.23 -11.18 7.09
CA LEU A 166 -14.65 -10.84 7.26
C LEU A 166 -14.90 -9.33 7.16
N VAL A 167 -14.05 -8.50 7.80
CA VAL A 167 -14.20 -7.04 7.73
C VAL A 167 -13.98 -6.54 6.29
N THR A 168 -12.94 -7.04 5.61
CA THR A 168 -12.63 -6.57 4.25
C THR A 168 -13.57 -7.14 3.20
N PHE A 169 -14.04 -8.37 3.37
CA PHE A 169 -15.04 -9.02 2.52
C PHE A 169 -16.41 -8.34 2.66
N PHE A 170 -16.88 -8.12 3.90
CA PHE A 170 -18.13 -7.39 4.13
C PHE A 170 -18.08 -6.00 3.50
N GLY A 171 -16.97 -5.28 3.67
CA GLY A 171 -16.77 -3.98 3.02
C GLY A 171 -16.85 -4.07 1.50
N ALA A 172 -16.29 -5.10 0.90
CA ALA A 172 -16.34 -5.31 -0.55
C ALA A 172 -17.76 -5.66 -1.03
N VAL A 173 -18.51 -6.47 -0.30
CA VAL A 173 -19.93 -6.76 -0.61
C VAL A 173 -20.76 -5.48 -0.58
N VAL A 174 -20.56 -4.62 0.42
CA VAL A 174 -21.23 -3.32 0.49
C VAL A 174 -20.83 -2.44 -0.71
N MET A 175 -19.55 -2.42 -1.10
CA MET A 175 -19.08 -1.70 -2.29
C MET A 175 -19.73 -2.24 -3.58
N LEU A 176 -19.90 -3.57 -3.69
CA LEU A 176 -20.57 -4.19 -4.84
C LEU A 176 -22.02 -3.70 -4.99
N LEU A 177 -22.74 -3.52 -3.87
CA LEU A 177 -24.08 -2.90 -3.92
C LEU A 177 -24.04 -1.49 -4.51
N GLY A 178 -23.00 -0.70 -4.18
CA GLY A 178 -22.75 0.59 -4.80
C GLY A 178 -22.50 0.48 -6.31
N PHE A 179 -21.74 -0.51 -6.77
CA PHE A 179 -21.52 -0.76 -8.20
C PHE A 179 -22.78 -1.19 -8.93
N ILE A 180 -23.63 -2.01 -8.31
CA ILE A 180 -24.94 -2.41 -8.83
C ILE A 180 -25.85 -1.18 -8.95
N GLN A 181 -25.85 -0.28 -7.96
CA GLN A 181 -26.62 0.96 -8.03
C GLN A 181 -26.15 1.85 -9.19
N ILE A 182 -24.84 1.96 -9.42
CA ILE A 182 -24.28 2.71 -10.56
C ILE A 182 -24.68 2.04 -11.88
N TYR A 183 -24.62 0.71 -11.98
CA TYR A 183 -25.08 -0.02 -13.16
C TYR A 183 -26.55 0.29 -13.49
N GLY A 184 -27.41 0.36 -12.47
CA GLY A 184 -28.82 0.73 -12.66
C GLY A 184 -29.02 2.14 -13.23
N LEU A 185 -28.03 3.04 -13.09
CA LEU A 185 -28.06 4.39 -13.64
C LEU A 185 -27.45 4.49 -15.05
N THR A 186 -26.43 3.68 -15.32
CA THR A 186 -25.56 3.85 -16.49
C THR A 186 -25.65 2.70 -17.50
N ASN A 187 -26.26 1.55 -17.11
CA ASN A 187 -26.31 0.31 -17.86
C ASN A 187 -24.95 -0.22 -18.33
N THR A 188 -23.86 0.12 -17.63
CA THR A 188 -22.51 -0.35 -17.93
C THR A 188 -21.67 -0.49 -16.66
N PHE A 189 -20.63 -1.35 -16.70
CA PHE A 189 -19.57 -1.43 -15.71
C PHE A 189 -18.24 -0.83 -16.21
N ASP A 190 -18.17 -0.36 -17.46
CA ASP A 190 -16.99 0.28 -18.04
C ASP A 190 -16.82 1.70 -17.48
N ILE A 191 -15.78 1.92 -16.65
CA ILE A 191 -15.52 3.21 -16.02
C ILE A 191 -15.19 4.31 -17.04
N THR A 192 -14.70 3.94 -18.21
CA THR A 192 -14.36 4.92 -19.26
C THR A 192 -15.61 5.51 -19.92
N ALA A 193 -16.68 4.71 -20.01
CA ALA A 193 -17.97 5.16 -20.50
C ALA A 193 -18.75 5.99 -19.46
N MET A 194 -18.40 5.87 -18.17
CA MET A 194 -19.07 6.55 -17.07
C MET A 194 -18.36 7.85 -16.62
N ARG A 195 -17.29 8.26 -17.31
CA ARG A 195 -16.48 9.42 -16.90
C ARG A 195 -17.34 10.69 -16.83
N GLY A 196 -17.34 11.35 -15.67
CA GLY A 196 -18.11 12.58 -15.42
C GLY A 196 -19.53 12.36 -14.90
N THR A 197 -19.98 11.13 -14.76
CA THR A 197 -21.30 10.83 -14.20
C THR A 197 -21.38 11.27 -12.74
N LEU A 198 -22.39 12.07 -12.39
CA LEU A 198 -22.72 12.40 -11.00
C LEU A 198 -23.43 11.19 -10.37
N ILE A 199 -22.84 10.62 -9.34
CA ILE A 199 -23.42 9.48 -8.63
C ILE A 199 -24.16 9.93 -7.36
N PRO A 200 -25.22 9.21 -6.94
CA PRO A 200 -25.97 9.56 -5.73
C PRO A 200 -25.12 9.35 -4.48
N GLY A 201 -25.36 10.13 -3.43
CA GLY A 201 -24.65 10.04 -2.15
C GLY A 201 -24.70 8.66 -1.48
N SER A 202 -25.78 7.89 -1.73
CA SER A 202 -25.87 6.48 -1.29
C SER A 202 -24.81 5.59 -1.96
N ALA A 203 -24.57 5.77 -3.26
CA ALA A 203 -23.51 5.03 -3.96
C ALA A 203 -22.12 5.44 -3.46
N VAL A 204 -21.90 6.74 -3.19
CA VAL A 204 -20.66 7.23 -2.57
C VAL A 204 -20.42 6.54 -1.24
N LEU A 205 -21.43 6.50 -0.35
CA LEU A 205 -21.32 5.83 0.96
C LEU A 205 -20.97 4.36 0.83
N LEU A 206 -21.68 3.61 -0.03
CA LEU A 206 -21.48 2.18 -0.22
C LEU A 206 -20.07 1.87 -0.76
N ILE A 207 -19.60 2.64 -1.74
CA ILE A 207 -18.27 2.47 -2.34
C ILE A 207 -17.18 2.87 -1.33
N LEU A 208 -17.36 3.97 -0.63
CA LEU A 208 -16.42 4.46 0.38
C LEU A 208 -16.26 3.45 1.54
N PHE A 209 -17.35 2.76 1.91
CA PHE A 209 -17.29 1.70 2.93
C PHE A 209 -16.34 0.57 2.53
N GLY A 210 -16.37 0.13 1.27
CA GLY A 210 -15.39 -0.85 0.73
C GLY A 210 -13.96 -0.32 0.73
N MET A 211 -13.76 0.93 0.29
CA MET A 211 -12.43 1.58 0.29
C MET A 211 -11.87 1.66 1.72
N PHE A 212 -12.67 2.09 2.69
CA PHE A 212 -12.26 2.22 4.09
C PHE A 212 -12.00 0.87 4.76
N SER A 213 -12.72 -0.19 4.38
CA SER A 213 -12.47 -1.52 4.90
C SER A 213 -11.08 -2.04 4.53
N LYS A 214 -10.65 -1.88 3.26
CA LYS A 214 -9.30 -2.29 2.79
C LYS A 214 -8.21 -1.36 3.30
N SER A 215 -8.48 -0.06 3.37
CA SER A 215 -7.50 0.93 3.85
C SER A 215 -7.42 1.01 5.37
N ALA A 216 -8.22 0.20 6.08
CA ALA A 216 -8.32 0.18 7.52
C ALA A 216 -8.61 1.57 8.12
N THR A 217 -9.51 2.33 7.49
CA THR A 217 -9.97 3.62 8.00
C THR A 217 -11.07 3.41 9.03
N ILE A 218 -11.10 4.21 10.10
CA ILE A 218 -12.14 4.14 11.13
C ILE A 218 -13.55 4.28 10.51
N PRO A 219 -14.51 3.43 10.92
CA PRO A 219 -14.50 2.46 12.03
C PRO A 219 -13.95 1.07 11.70
N LEU A 220 -13.55 0.81 10.46
CA LEU A 220 -13.18 -0.52 9.97
C LEU A 220 -11.67 -0.83 10.11
N HIS A 221 -10.97 -0.23 11.07
CA HIS A 221 -9.51 -0.26 11.17
C HIS A 221 -8.91 -1.38 12.02
N THR A 222 -9.69 -1.97 12.93
CA THR A 222 -9.17 -2.82 14.02
C THR A 222 -8.50 -4.11 13.55
N TRP A 223 -8.84 -4.60 12.36
CA TRP A 223 -8.24 -5.81 11.79
C TRP A 223 -6.76 -5.62 11.42
N LEU A 224 -6.35 -4.40 11.02
CA LEU A 224 -5.00 -4.16 10.50
C LEU A 224 -3.91 -4.27 11.56
N PRO A 225 -4.04 -3.69 12.79
CA PRO A 225 -3.11 -3.96 13.88
C PRO A 225 -3.12 -5.43 14.34
N ASP A 226 -4.26 -6.10 14.29
CA ASP A 226 -4.38 -7.51 14.67
C ASP A 226 -3.72 -8.45 13.65
N ALA A 227 -3.67 -8.05 12.36
CA ALA A 227 -2.91 -8.74 11.32
C ALA A 227 -1.39 -8.77 11.57
N GLY A 228 -0.89 -8.04 12.56
CA GLY A 228 0.49 -8.09 13.04
C GLY A 228 0.97 -9.47 13.51
N VAL A 229 0.09 -10.47 13.66
CA VAL A 229 0.46 -11.87 13.93
C VAL A 229 1.12 -12.55 12.73
N ALA A 230 0.89 -12.08 11.53
CA ALA A 230 1.48 -12.58 10.30
C ALA A 230 3.02 -12.51 10.32
N PRO A 231 3.72 -13.26 9.45
CA PRO A 231 5.13 -13.03 9.19
C PRO A 231 5.41 -11.56 8.85
N THR A 232 6.55 -11.01 9.26
CA THR A 232 6.78 -9.57 9.07
C THR A 232 6.87 -9.18 7.59
N THR A 233 7.29 -10.07 6.73
CA THR A 233 7.23 -9.90 5.27
C THR A 233 5.80 -9.73 4.75
N VAL A 234 4.85 -10.47 5.33
CA VAL A 234 3.43 -10.30 5.04
C VAL A 234 2.95 -8.94 5.53
N THR A 235 3.25 -8.57 6.80
CA THR A 235 2.84 -7.25 7.30
C THR A 235 3.43 -6.11 6.47
N ALA A 236 4.68 -6.24 5.98
CA ALA A 236 5.26 -5.26 5.05
C ALA A 236 4.46 -5.16 3.73
N LEU A 237 4.03 -6.28 3.15
CA LEU A 237 3.17 -6.29 1.95
C LEU A 237 1.82 -5.60 2.20
N LEU A 238 1.18 -5.91 3.33
CA LEU A 238 -0.12 -5.35 3.68
C LEU A 238 -0.05 -3.82 3.85
N HIS A 239 0.94 -3.33 4.57
CA HIS A 239 1.04 -1.94 5.01
C HIS A 239 1.77 -1.03 4.00
N ALA A 240 2.79 -1.54 3.29
CA ALA A 240 3.66 -0.73 2.48
C ALA A 240 3.41 -0.87 0.98
N ALA A 241 3.25 -2.10 0.46
CA ALA A 241 3.25 -2.33 -0.98
C ALA A 241 1.85 -2.28 -1.61
N VAL A 242 0.88 -3.02 -1.05
CA VAL A 242 -0.33 -3.39 -1.79
C VAL A 242 -1.62 -3.06 -1.04
N LEU A 243 -1.94 -3.77 0.05
CA LEU A 243 -3.33 -3.90 0.52
C LEU A 243 -4.01 -2.57 0.87
N VAL A 244 -3.42 -1.79 1.79
CA VAL A 244 -4.02 -0.52 2.22
C VAL A 244 -4.07 0.53 1.11
N LYS A 245 -3.24 0.35 0.07
CA LYS A 245 -3.21 1.25 -1.10
C LYS A 245 -4.31 0.96 -2.11
N ILE A 246 -4.93 -0.21 -2.06
CA ILE A 246 -6.06 -0.55 -2.91
C ILE A 246 -7.21 0.44 -2.70
N GLY A 247 -7.57 0.75 -1.44
CA GLY A 247 -8.65 1.68 -1.14
C GLY A 247 -8.34 3.10 -1.57
N VAL A 248 -7.10 3.58 -1.36
CA VAL A 248 -6.70 4.93 -1.82
C VAL A 248 -6.59 5.00 -3.34
N TYR A 249 -6.15 3.91 -4.00
CA TYR A 249 -6.18 3.83 -5.47
C TYR A 249 -7.61 3.87 -5.99
N ALA A 250 -8.51 3.07 -5.42
CA ALA A 250 -9.91 3.06 -5.81
C ALA A 250 -10.57 4.45 -5.62
N PHE A 251 -10.20 5.16 -4.57
CA PHE A 251 -10.65 6.55 -4.37
C PHE A 251 -10.18 7.47 -5.51
N ALA A 252 -8.90 7.43 -5.84
CA ALA A 252 -8.36 8.22 -6.94
C ALA A 252 -8.99 7.83 -8.28
N ARG A 253 -9.13 6.53 -8.56
CA ARG A 253 -9.69 6.01 -9.81
C ARG A 253 -11.18 6.29 -9.95
N LEU A 254 -11.96 6.10 -8.88
CA LEU A 254 -13.41 6.22 -8.97
C LEU A 254 -13.89 7.66 -8.67
N PHE A 255 -13.37 8.34 -7.63
CA PHE A 255 -13.91 9.63 -7.21
C PHE A 255 -13.15 10.85 -7.77
N LEU A 256 -11.94 10.67 -8.32
CA LEU A 256 -11.22 11.76 -8.98
C LEU A 256 -11.14 11.60 -10.49
N TYR A 257 -11.05 10.37 -10.99
CA TYR A 257 -10.92 10.11 -12.43
C TYR A 257 -12.28 9.84 -13.10
N THR A 258 -13.18 9.05 -12.45
CA THR A 258 -14.39 8.53 -13.11
C THR A 258 -15.64 9.34 -12.77
N PHE A 259 -16.01 9.42 -11.49
CA PHE A 259 -17.29 9.96 -11.05
C PHE A 259 -17.17 11.36 -10.47
N ARG A 260 -18.28 12.11 -10.58
CA ARG A 260 -18.52 13.27 -9.72
C ARG A 260 -19.29 12.83 -8.49
N ILE A 261 -18.91 13.33 -7.32
CA ILE A 261 -19.59 13.09 -6.06
C ILE A 261 -20.32 14.36 -5.61
N PRO A 262 -21.46 14.25 -4.88
CA PRO A 262 -22.17 15.41 -4.34
C PRO A 262 -21.26 16.25 -3.42
N ASP A 263 -21.50 17.58 -3.40
CA ASP A 263 -20.65 18.55 -2.68
C ASP A 263 -20.54 18.28 -1.18
N ASP A 264 -21.58 17.78 -0.54
CA ASP A 264 -21.57 17.43 0.89
C ASP A 264 -20.42 16.43 1.23
N TRP A 265 -20.12 15.53 0.30
CA TRP A 265 -19.05 14.53 0.50
C TRP A 265 -17.65 15.15 0.45
N GLN A 266 -17.47 16.31 -0.17
CA GLN A 266 -16.22 17.05 -0.16
C GLN A 266 -15.87 17.57 1.23
N THR A 267 -16.86 17.76 2.12
CA THR A 267 -16.67 18.13 3.52
C THR A 267 -16.62 16.90 4.43
N ILE A 268 -17.49 15.92 4.21
CA ILE A 268 -17.62 14.74 5.07
C ILE A 268 -16.35 13.86 5.04
N ILE A 269 -15.83 13.56 3.83
CA ILE A 269 -14.70 12.65 3.67
C ILE A 269 -13.44 13.15 4.38
N PRO A 270 -12.96 14.40 4.18
CA PRO A 270 -11.76 14.88 4.85
C PRO A 270 -11.87 14.88 6.37
N ILE A 271 -13.04 15.18 6.93
CA ILE A 271 -13.27 15.09 8.38
C ILE A 271 -13.11 13.65 8.87
N LEU A 272 -13.76 12.68 8.21
CA LEU A 272 -13.67 11.27 8.59
C LEU A 272 -12.23 10.74 8.56
N VAL A 273 -11.46 11.08 7.51
CA VAL A 273 -10.09 10.59 7.37
C VAL A 273 -9.12 11.27 8.32
N VAL A 274 -9.31 12.54 8.66
CA VAL A 274 -8.50 13.24 9.67
C VAL A 274 -8.79 12.69 11.07
N VAL A 275 -10.05 12.45 11.42
CA VAL A 275 -10.42 11.78 12.68
C VAL A 275 -9.78 10.40 12.76
N SER A 276 -9.87 9.61 11.69
CA SER A 276 -9.21 8.30 11.62
C SER A 276 -7.70 8.39 11.84
N SER A 277 -7.05 9.35 11.17
CA SER A 277 -5.62 9.62 11.31
C SER A 277 -5.22 9.98 12.74
N LEU A 278 -5.97 10.88 13.36
CA LEU A 278 -5.68 11.39 14.71
C LEU A 278 -5.83 10.30 15.77
N VAL A 279 -6.96 9.57 15.75
CA VAL A 279 -7.20 8.47 16.68
C VAL A 279 -6.14 7.38 16.54
N SER A 280 -5.77 7.03 15.30
CA SER A 280 -4.76 6.01 15.06
C SER A 280 -3.35 6.48 15.46
N ALA A 281 -3.01 7.76 15.27
CA ALA A 281 -1.75 8.32 15.76
C ALA A 281 -1.67 8.29 17.30
N GLY A 282 -2.78 8.61 17.99
CA GLY A 282 -2.91 8.48 19.43
C GLY A 282 -2.74 7.04 19.91
N ALA A 283 -3.38 6.07 19.23
CA ALA A 283 -3.23 4.64 19.54
C ALA A 283 -1.77 4.18 19.36
N ALA A 284 -1.08 4.59 18.27
CA ALA A 284 0.34 4.31 18.07
C ALA A 284 1.24 4.87 19.18
N ALA A 285 0.89 6.02 19.74
CA ALA A 285 1.68 6.68 20.79
C ALA A 285 1.67 5.90 22.12
N VAL A 286 0.57 5.22 22.46
CA VAL A 286 0.44 4.46 23.71
C VAL A 286 0.77 2.98 23.57
N GLU A 287 0.79 2.44 22.36
CA GLU A 287 1.10 1.04 22.07
C GLU A 287 2.57 0.70 22.37
N ASN A 288 2.86 -0.59 22.66
CA ASN A 288 4.21 -1.08 22.98
C ASN A 288 4.67 -2.23 22.09
N ASP A 289 3.79 -2.91 21.36
CA ASP A 289 4.19 -3.89 20.34
C ASP A 289 4.63 -3.13 19.08
N ILE A 290 5.90 -3.33 18.67
CA ILE A 290 6.52 -2.64 17.53
C ILE A 290 5.71 -2.79 16.23
N LYS A 291 5.14 -3.97 15.95
CA LYS A 291 4.33 -4.21 14.75
C LYS A 291 2.98 -3.49 14.84
N ARG A 292 2.37 -3.45 16.01
CA ARG A 292 1.10 -2.73 16.24
C ARG A 292 1.29 -1.22 16.17
N ILE A 293 2.41 -0.68 16.70
CA ILE A 293 2.78 0.75 16.55
C ILE A 293 2.87 1.09 15.06
N LEU A 294 3.60 0.30 14.29
CA LEU A 294 3.78 0.52 12.85
C LEU A 294 2.46 0.36 12.08
N ALA A 295 1.56 -0.53 12.53
CA ALA A 295 0.24 -0.73 11.94
C ALA A 295 -0.68 0.48 12.17
N TYR A 296 -0.84 0.95 13.41
CA TYR A 296 -1.59 2.18 13.70
C TYR A 296 -0.99 3.40 12.99
N SER A 297 0.34 3.49 12.95
CA SER A 297 1.02 4.48 12.14
C SER A 297 0.63 4.40 10.66
N THR A 298 0.42 3.20 10.10
CA THR A 298 -0.04 3.06 8.72
C THR A 298 -1.44 3.63 8.53
N VAL A 299 -2.40 3.28 9.39
CA VAL A 299 -3.76 3.84 9.35
C VAL A 299 -3.71 5.36 9.37
N SER A 300 -2.90 5.93 10.27
CA SER A 300 -2.72 7.38 10.37
C SER A 300 -2.14 7.99 9.09
N GLN A 301 -1.13 7.39 8.47
CA GLN A 301 -0.51 7.92 7.25
C GLN A 301 -1.39 7.73 5.99
N ILE A 302 -2.19 6.67 5.92
CA ILE A 302 -3.19 6.50 4.86
C ILE A 302 -4.21 7.63 4.88
N GLY A 303 -4.58 8.12 6.07
CA GLY A 303 -5.43 9.28 6.19
C GLY A 303 -4.84 10.56 5.55
N TYR A 304 -3.51 10.76 5.57
CA TYR A 304 -2.89 11.85 4.80
C TYR A 304 -3.12 11.70 3.30
N ILE A 305 -3.04 10.48 2.77
CA ILE A 305 -3.27 10.23 1.34
C ILE A 305 -4.72 10.54 0.98
N PHE A 306 -5.66 10.06 1.78
CA PHE A 306 -7.08 10.37 1.56
C PHE A 306 -7.37 11.87 1.73
N LEU A 307 -6.77 12.54 2.73
CA LEU A 307 -6.94 13.97 2.95
C LEU A 307 -6.55 14.76 1.70
N GLY A 308 -5.35 14.53 1.14
CA GLY A 308 -4.91 15.24 -0.04
C GLY A 308 -5.78 14.94 -1.27
N PHE A 309 -6.21 13.70 -1.47
CA PHE A 309 -7.14 13.36 -2.55
C PHE A 309 -8.52 14.01 -2.37
N SER A 310 -9.03 14.07 -1.14
CA SER A 310 -10.35 14.67 -0.86
C SER A 310 -10.39 16.18 -1.03
N MET A 311 -9.23 16.86 -1.06
CA MET A 311 -9.15 18.28 -1.40
C MET A 311 -9.42 18.56 -2.89
N ALA A 312 -9.35 17.55 -3.73
CA ALA A 312 -9.67 17.60 -5.15
C ALA A 312 -8.96 18.74 -5.92
N ASN A 313 -7.81 19.22 -5.43
CA ASN A 313 -6.99 20.22 -6.10
C ASN A 313 -5.62 19.66 -6.49
N PRO A 314 -4.89 20.29 -7.44
CA PRO A 314 -3.63 19.75 -7.94
C PRO A 314 -2.56 19.52 -6.87
N ALA A 315 -2.45 20.38 -5.86
CA ALA A 315 -1.47 20.25 -4.79
C ALA A 315 -1.77 19.02 -3.90
N GLY A 316 -3.04 18.88 -3.47
CA GLY A 316 -3.48 17.75 -2.65
C GLY A 316 -3.33 16.42 -3.39
N ILE A 317 -3.78 16.34 -4.65
CA ILE A 317 -3.67 15.13 -5.48
C ILE A 317 -2.21 14.75 -5.69
N SER A 318 -1.36 15.70 -6.10
CA SER A 318 0.07 15.45 -6.31
C SER A 318 0.78 15.04 -5.01
N GLY A 319 0.45 15.68 -3.90
CA GLY A 319 0.96 15.33 -2.57
C GLY A 319 0.60 13.89 -2.18
N SER A 320 -0.65 13.49 -2.39
CA SER A 320 -1.16 12.15 -2.10
C SER A 320 -0.48 11.08 -2.95
N LEU A 321 -0.36 11.28 -4.26
CA LEU A 321 0.35 10.36 -5.15
C LEU A 321 1.81 10.24 -4.75
N LEU A 322 2.51 11.36 -4.55
CA LEU A 322 3.89 11.32 -4.12
C LEU A 322 4.03 10.59 -2.78
N PHE A 323 3.08 10.79 -1.84
CA PHE A 323 3.11 10.12 -0.55
C PHE A 323 2.85 8.61 -0.65
N ILE A 324 2.12 8.12 -1.63
CA ILE A 324 2.00 6.67 -1.89
C ILE A 324 3.37 6.04 -2.11
N LEU A 325 4.25 6.66 -2.92
CA LEU A 325 5.61 6.19 -3.15
C LEU A 325 6.47 6.28 -1.90
N MET A 326 6.53 7.47 -1.26
CA MET A 326 7.39 7.72 -0.11
C MET A 326 7.01 6.86 1.09
N HIS A 327 5.72 6.76 1.36
CA HIS A 327 5.17 5.87 2.38
C HIS A 327 5.46 4.39 2.06
N GLY A 328 5.37 3.99 0.78
CA GLY A 328 5.66 2.62 0.35
C GLY A 328 7.09 2.19 0.70
N LEU A 329 8.07 2.97 0.29
CA LEU A 329 9.49 2.70 0.56
C LEU A 329 9.79 2.71 2.06
N ALA A 330 9.38 3.77 2.75
CA ALA A 330 9.70 3.96 4.16
C ALA A 330 9.00 2.93 5.07
N LYS A 331 7.72 2.62 4.83
CA LYS A 331 7.00 1.63 5.63
C LYS A 331 7.50 0.21 5.41
N ALA A 332 7.85 -0.16 4.18
CA ALA A 332 8.51 -1.44 3.94
C ALA A 332 9.79 -1.52 4.76
N GLY A 333 10.64 -0.50 4.72
CA GLY A 333 11.86 -0.44 5.52
C GLY A 333 11.60 -0.59 7.02
N LEU A 334 10.65 0.16 7.58
CA LEU A 334 10.31 0.09 9.00
C LEU A 334 9.82 -1.29 9.43
N PHE A 335 8.87 -1.90 8.68
CA PHE A 335 8.39 -3.24 9.01
C PHE A 335 9.48 -4.30 8.87
N LEU A 336 10.31 -4.24 7.81
CA LEU A 336 11.37 -5.21 7.62
C LEU A 336 12.48 -5.05 8.66
N CYS A 337 12.82 -3.83 9.10
CA CYS A 337 13.70 -3.60 10.26
C CYS A 337 13.11 -4.20 11.55
N ALA A 338 11.82 -3.97 11.82
CA ALA A 338 11.12 -4.62 12.93
C ALA A 338 11.15 -6.16 12.80
N GLY A 339 11.09 -6.67 11.56
CA GLY A 339 11.24 -8.09 11.26
C GLY A 339 12.61 -8.64 11.68
N ILE A 340 13.71 -7.95 11.38
CA ILE A 340 15.06 -8.33 11.81
C ILE A 340 15.14 -8.36 13.34
N VAL A 341 14.65 -7.29 13.99
CA VAL A 341 14.66 -7.21 15.46
C VAL A 341 13.89 -8.38 16.08
N ILE A 342 12.65 -8.61 15.67
CA ILE A 342 11.81 -9.67 16.23
C ILE A 342 12.36 -11.06 15.93
N HIS A 343 12.89 -11.28 14.73
CA HIS A 343 13.45 -12.57 14.33
C HIS A 343 14.70 -12.93 15.16
N ALA A 344 15.51 -11.93 15.51
CA ALA A 344 16.75 -12.15 16.25
C ALA A 344 16.55 -12.15 17.78
N THR A 345 15.62 -11.33 18.30
CA THR A 345 15.41 -11.20 19.76
C THR A 345 14.22 -12.03 20.27
N HIS A 346 13.32 -12.48 19.39
CA HIS A 346 12.02 -13.09 19.70
C HIS A 346 11.10 -12.22 20.56
N GLU A 347 11.39 -10.90 20.63
CA GLU A 347 10.64 -9.94 21.45
C GLU A 347 9.93 -8.90 20.56
N LYS A 348 8.69 -8.59 20.89
CA LYS A 348 7.87 -7.59 20.21
C LYS A 348 7.64 -6.31 21.04
N ASP A 349 7.71 -6.45 22.37
CA ASP A 349 7.55 -5.32 23.28
C ASP A 349 8.82 -4.46 23.27
N ILE A 350 8.68 -3.22 22.79
CA ILE A 350 9.80 -2.27 22.71
C ILE A 350 10.43 -1.96 24.07
N ARG A 351 9.72 -2.18 25.18
CA ARG A 351 10.24 -1.97 26.54
C ARG A 351 11.18 -3.08 27.00
N GLN A 352 11.10 -4.25 26.38
CA GLN A 352 11.94 -5.41 26.67
C GLN A 352 13.20 -5.48 25.80
N THR A 353 13.29 -4.65 24.76
CA THR A 353 14.45 -4.52 23.90
C THR A 353 15.33 -3.34 24.34
N GLY A 354 16.52 -3.16 23.77
CA GLY A 354 17.40 -2.02 24.03
C GLY A 354 18.80 -2.22 23.48
N GLY A 355 19.50 -1.13 23.19
CA GLY A 355 20.93 -1.10 22.83
C GLY A 355 21.32 -1.80 21.53
N LEU A 356 20.35 -2.14 20.68
CA LEU A 356 20.58 -2.95 19.46
C LEU A 356 21.41 -2.22 18.38
N ILE A 357 21.61 -0.90 18.49
CA ILE A 357 22.47 -0.15 17.55
C ILE A 357 23.91 -0.70 17.53
N LYS A 358 24.39 -1.28 18.63
CA LYS A 358 25.76 -1.84 18.74
C LYS A 358 25.90 -3.15 17.98
N THR A 359 24.86 -3.96 17.90
CA THR A 359 24.85 -5.27 17.27
C THR A 359 24.14 -5.32 15.93
N MET A 360 23.24 -4.33 15.66
CA MET A 360 22.47 -4.21 14.43
C MET A 360 22.57 -2.78 13.85
N PRO A 361 23.80 -2.27 13.54
CA PRO A 361 23.97 -0.87 13.15
C PRO A 361 23.28 -0.53 11.82
N VAL A 362 23.31 -1.42 10.83
CA VAL A 362 22.67 -1.19 9.52
C VAL A 362 21.15 -1.11 9.68
N THR A 363 20.56 -2.03 10.45
CA THR A 363 19.13 -2.05 10.75
C THR A 363 18.70 -0.80 11.52
N ALA A 364 19.48 -0.34 12.49
CA ALA A 364 19.20 0.87 13.25
C ALA A 364 19.22 2.12 12.38
N VAL A 365 20.23 2.29 11.53
CA VAL A 365 20.32 3.42 10.60
C VAL A 365 19.20 3.34 9.56
N ALA A 366 18.91 2.18 9.01
CA ALA A 366 17.82 1.99 8.05
C ALA A 366 16.45 2.33 8.67
N PHE A 367 16.20 1.89 9.91
CA PHE A 367 14.98 2.25 10.65
C PHE A 367 14.87 3.78 10.82
N LEU A 368 15.94 4.45 11.25
CA LEU A 368 15.95 5.89 11.50
C LEU A 368 15.68 6.69 10.21
N VAL A 369 16.35 6.33 9.11
CA VAL A 369 16.16 6.97 7.80
C VAL A 369 14.71 6.81 7.32
N CYS A 370 14.16 5.60 7.39
CA CYS A 370 12.76 5.34 7.04
C CYS A 370 11.79 6.06 7.99
N ALA A 371 12.11 6.14 9.29
CA ALA A 371 11.30 6.88 10.26
C ALA A 371 11.26 8.37 9.91
N PHE A 372 12.39 8.99 9.61
CA PHE A 372 12.46 10.42 9.21
C PHE A 372 11.64 10.69 7.94
N SER A 373 11.62 9.74 7.00
CA SER A 373 10.77 9.86 5.82
C SER A 373 9.28 9.82 6.18
N VAL A 374 8.84 8.89 7.04
CA VAL A 374 7.42 8.83 7.46
C VAL A 374 7.02 10.03 8.31
N ILE A 375 7.90 10.52 9.18
CA ILE A 375 7.70 11.75 9.97
C ILE A 375 7.50 12.95 9.04
N GLY A 376 8.24 13.02 7.95
CA GLY A 376 8.22 14.13 7.01
C GLY A 376 9.27 15.19 7.34
N LEU A 377 10.49 14.76 7.67
CA LEU A 377 11.63 15.68 7.90
C LEU A 377 12.37 15.94 6.57
N PRO A 378 12.81 17.18 6.29
CA PRO A 378 13.73 17.43 5.18
C PRO A 378 15.08 16.73 5.44
N PRO A 379 15.77 16.20 4.44
CA PRO A 379 15.47 16.19 3.00
C PRO A 379 14.72 14.93 2.52
N PHE A 380 14.08 14.19 3.41
CA PHE A 380 13.41 12.93 3.06
C PHE A 380 12.12 13.15 2.26
N GLY A 381 11.75 12.19 1.42
CA GLY A 381 10.63 12.32 0.48
C GLY A 381 9.27 12.56 1.13
N GLY A 382 9.07 12.04 2.34
CA GLY A 382 7.84 12.28 3.10
C GLY A 382 7.58 13.75 3.42
N PHE A 383 8.62 14.59 3.52
CA PHE A 383 8.46 16.02 3.70
C PHE A 383 7.74 16.67 2.52
N PHE A 384 8.24 16.46 1.30
CA PHE A 384 7.68 17.08 0.11
C PHE A 384 6.22 16.68 -0.13
N SER A 385 5.92 15.39 0.07
CA SER A 385 4.56 14.88 -0.12
C SER A 385 3.59 15.42 0.93
N LYS A 386 3.95 15.41 2.21
CA LYS A 386 3.10 15.98 3.28
C LYS A 386 2.93 17.48 3.15
N PHE A 387 3.99 18.18 2.77
CA PHE A 387 3.93 19.62 2.51
C PHE A 387 2.90 19.95 1.43
N LEU A 388 2.89 19.19 0.32
CA LEU A 388 1.92 19.37 -0.76
C LEU A 388 0.48 19.03 -0.31
N VAL A 389 0.28 17.97 0.49
CA VAL A 389 -1.04 17.65 1.06
C VAL A 389 -1.54 18.80 1.93
N ILE A 390 -0.71 19.30 2.86
CA ILE A 390 -1.07 20.40 3.76
C ILE A 390 -1.34 21.67 2.94
N MET A 391 -0.50 22.00 1.96
CA MET A 391 -0.69 23.14 1.07
C MET A 391 -2.02 23.01 0.30
N GLY A 392 -2.34 21.83 -0.24
CA GLY A 392 -3.62 21.58 -0.91
C GLY A 392 -4.82 21.75 0.03
N THR A 393 -4.67 21.34 1.30
CA THR A 393 -5.70 21.51 2.32
C THR A 393 -5.92 23.00 2.65
N VAL A 394 -4.84 23.78 2.77
CA VAL A 394 -4.92 25.24 2.97
C VAL A 394 -5.53 25.95 1.76
N GLN A 395 -5.15 25.54 0.54
CA GLN A 395 -5.72 26.11 -0.71
C GLN A 395 -7.23 25.83 -0.85
N ALA A 396 -7.71 24.72 -0.30
CA ALA A 396 -9.14 24.41 -0.23
C ALA A 396 -9.90 25.23 0.84
N GLY A 397 -9.20 26.05 1.65
CA GLY A 397 -9.79 26.82 2.75
C GLY A 397 -9.92 26.05 4.06
N GLU A 398 -9.50 24.79 4.13
CA GLU A 398 -9.65 23.87 5.27
C GLU A 398 -8.46 24.01 6.27
N ILE A 399 -8.27 25.22 6.80
CA ILE A 399 -7.09 25.57 7.65
C ILE A 399 -7.04 24.72 8.91
N TRP A 400 -8.16 24.41 9.53
CA TRP A 400 -8.20 23.62 10.75
C TRP A 400 -7.84 22.13 10.49
N LEU A 401 -8.21 21.56 9.33
CA LEU A 401 -7.76 20.23 8.90
C LEU A 401 -6.26 20.21 8.63
N ALA A 402 -5.71 21.29 8.06
CA ALA A 402 -4.27 21.44 7.88
C ALA A 402 -3.54 21.51 9.24
N GLY A 403 -4.10 22.22 10.22
CA GLY A 403 -3.61 22.25 11.59
C GLY A 403 -3.62 20.87 12.27
N ALA A 404 -4.71 20.11 12.09
CA ALA A 404 -4.82 18.74 12.57
C ALA A 404 -3.78 17.83 11.92
N ALA A 405 -3.55 17.95 10.61
CA ALA A 405 -2.52 17.20 9.89
C ALA A 405 -1.11 17.50 10.46
N LEU A 406 -0.77 18.75 10.75
CA LEU A 406 0.49 19.11 11.42
C LEU A 406 0.61 18.46 12.80
N PHE A 407 -0.45 18.48 13.60
CA PHE A 407 -0.46 17.82 14.91
C PHE A 407 -0.24 16.30 14.80
N ILE A 408 -0.86 15.64 13.80
CA ILE A 408 -0.62 14.23 13.51
C ILE A 408 0.86 13.98 13.14
N ALA A 409 1.54 14.91 12.44
CA ALA A 409 2.96 14.79 12.14
C ALA A 409 3.80 14.81 13.42
N VAL A 410 3.46 15.66 14.40
CA VAL A 410 4.12 15.70 15.72
C VAL A 410 3.93 14.37 16.47
N LEU A 411 2.72 13.81 16.49
CA LEU A 411 2.48 12.51 17.08
C LEU A 411 3.28 11.40 16.35
N THR A 412 3.40 11.52 15.02
CA THR A 412 4.20 10.57 14.21
C THR A 412 5.67 10.59 14.62
N MET A 413 6.23 11.77 14.84
CA MET A 413 7.58 11.92 15.35
C MET A 413 7.73 11.30 16.74
N TYR A 414 6.79 11.56 17.64
CA TYR A 414 6.81 11.04 19.00
C TYR A 414 6.88 9.50 19.02
N TYR A 415 5.92 8.79 18.39
CA TYR A 415 5.89 7.36 18.51
C TYR A 415 7.00 6.64 17.73
N LEU A 416 7.46 7.16 16.58
CA LEU A 416 8.59 6.56 15.86
C LEU A 416 9.92 6.77 16.59
N MET A 417 10.13 7.95 17.19
CA MET A 417 11.33 8.19 18.02
C MET A 417 11.28 7.41 19.34
N LYS A 418 10.09 7.21 19.94
CA LYS A 418 9.89 6.27 21.05
C LYS A 418 10.39 4.87 20.71
N VAL A 419 9.98 4.34 19.54
CA VAL A 419 10.45 3.02 19.08
C VAL A 419 11.95 3.02 18.90
N PHE A 420 12.50 4.00 18.17
CA PHE A 420 13.94 4.07 17.93
C PHE A 420 14.76 4.13 19.22
N SER A 421 14.35 4.99 20.14
CA SER A 421 15.03 5.16 21.42
C SER A 421 15.01 3.91 22.27
N LEU A 422 13.87 3.24 22.41
CA LEU A 422 13.73 2.08 23.27
C LEU A 422 14.34 0.80 22.67
N VAL A 423 14.31 0.65 21.33
CA VAL A 423 14.81 -0.56 20.67
C VAL A 423 16.32 -0.48 20.41
N PHE A 424 16.80 0.67 19.90
CA PHE A 424 18.16 0.76 19.40
C PHE A 424 19.14 1.44 20.36
N LEU A 425 18.66 2.34 21.24
CA LEU A 425 19.51 3.05 22.17
C LEU A 425 19.47 2.42 23.57
N GLY A 426 20.36 2.93 24.45
CA GLY A 426 20.48 2.45 25.84
C GLY A 426 21.33 1.20 26.00
N GLU A 427 21.09 0.46 27.08
CA GLU A 427 21.79 -0.81 27.38
C GLU A 427 21.18 -1.97 26.62
N ALA A 428 22.05 -2.88 26.15
CA ALA A 428 21.59 -4.07 25.43
C ALA A 428 20.98 -5.10 26.41
N LYS A 429 19.66 -5.29 26.31
CA LYS A 429 18.95 -6.31 27.10
C LYS A 429 19.04 -7.70 26.47
N HIS A 430 18.97 -7.75 25.14
CA HIS A 430 19.05 -8.97 24.35
C HIS A 430 19.97 -8.73 23.14
N PRO A 431 21.32 -8.78 23.32
CA PRO A 431 22.24 -8.61 22.21
C PRO A 431 22.04 -9.76 21.23
N ALA A 432 21.73 -9.42 19.99
CA ALA A 432 21.50 -10.38 18.92
C ALA A 432 22.16 -9.88 17.63
N PRO A 433 22.70 -10.79 16.77
CA PRO A 433 23.31 -10.40 15.51
C PRO A 433 22.26 -9.89 14.52
N GLU A 434 22.69 -9.07 13.56
CA GLU A 434 21.85 -8.70 12.43
C GLU A 434 21.40 -9.94 11.65
N GLY A 435 20.26 -9.85 11.00
CA GLY A 435 19.69 -10.93 10.21
C GLY A 435 20.57 -11.40 9.05
N THR A 436 20.05 -12.28 8.23
CA THR A 436 20.76 -12.80 7.04
C THR A 436 21.12 -11.67 6.07
N LYS A 437 22.14 -11.87 5.22
CA LYS A 437 22.59 -10.86 4.24
C LYS A 437 21.46 -10.34 3.36
N SER A 438 20.54 -11.19 2.89
CA SER A 438 19.40 -10.76 2.07
C SER A 438 18.48 -9.80 2.83
N MET A 439 18.24 -10.03 4.13
CA MET A 439 17.42 -9.15 4.95
C MET A 439 18.09 -7.79 5.15
N VAL A 440 19.37 -7.78 5.52
CA VAL A 440 20.14 -6.55 5.77
C VAL A 440 20.30 -5.70 4.50
N TYR A 441 20.60 -6.33 3.36
CA TYR A 441 20.73 -5.60 2.09
C TYR A 441 19.40 -4.95 1.65
N VAL A 442 18.27 -5.62 1.85
CA VAL A 442 16.97 -5.05 1.48
C VAL A 442 16.59 -3.86 2.35
N VAL A 443 16.80 -3.91 3.68
CA VAL A 443 16.50 -2.76 4.53
C VAL A 443 17.44 -1.59 4.26
N ALA A 444 18.73 -1.84 3.98
CA ALA A 444 19.68 -0.82 3.57
C ALA A 444 19.26 -0.18 2.22
N ALA A 445 18.87 -1.00 1.23
CA ALA A 445 18.38 -0.51 -0.06
C ALA A 445 17.13 0.36 0.09
N LEU A 446 16.15 -0.06 0.91
CA LEU A 446 14.94 0.72 1.18
C LEU A 446 15.25 2.05 1.87
N ALA A 447 16.21 2.08 2.80
CA ALA A 447 16.66 3.32 3.43
C ALA A 447 17.31 4.26 2.42
N VAL A 448 18.23 3.76 1.60
CA VAL A 448 18.87 4.55 0.52
C VAL A 448 17.84 5.07 -0.46
N LEU A 449 16.91 4.22 -0.92
CA LEU A 449 15.84 4.62 -1.84
C LEU A 449 14.89 5.65 -1.21
N SER A 450 14.56 5.53 0.08
CA SER A 450 13.72 6.48 0.80
C SER A 450 14.38 7.87 0.90
N LEU A 451 15.70 7.91 1.13
CA LEU A 451 16.49 9.16 1.12
C LEU A 451 16.62 9.72 -0.30
N ALA A 452 17.00 8.87 -1.27
CA ALA A 452 17.17 9.27 -2.66
C ALA A 452 15.87 9.82 -3.27
N ALA A 453 14.73 9.20 -2.96
CA ALA A 453 13.41 9.66 -3.41
C ALA A 453 13.09 11.08 -2.87
N GLY A 454 13.62 11.46 -1.71
CA GLY A 454 13.54 12.83 -1.20
C GLY A 454 14.48 13.78 -1.92
N LEU A 455 15.76 13.43 -2.01
CA LEU A 455 16.77 14.26 -2.67
C LEU A 455 16.45 14.52 -4.15
N PHE A 456 15.85 13.54 -4.82
CA PHE A 456 15.46 13.59 -6.23
C PHE A 456 13.93 13.64 -6.42
N ALA A 457 13.19 14.25 -5.49
CA ALA A 457 11.72 14.29 -5.51
C ALA A 457 11.14 14.87 -6.82
N ALA A 458 11.88 15.72 -7.52
CA ALA A 458 11.49 16.26 -8.82
C ALA A 458 11.34 15.17 -9.91
N THR A 459 12.02 14.02 -9.78
CA THR A 459 11.94 12.93 -10.78
C THR A 459 10.60 12.21 -10.71
N PRO A 460 10.15 11.60 -9.59
CA PRO A 460 8.83 11.00 -9.51
C PRO A 460 7.71 12.04 -9.67
N MET A 461 7.95 13.31 -9.33
CA MET A 461 6.96 14.38 -9.48
C MET A 461 6.56 14.59 -10.95
N LYS A 462 7.42 14.32 -11.93
CA LYS A 462 7.06 14.42 -13.36
C LYS A 462 5.88 13.49 -13.69
N LEU A 463 5.97 12.23 -13.28
CA LEU A 463 4.90 11.25 -13.50
C LEU A 463 3.64 11.57 -12.67
N VAL A 464 3.85 11.98 -11.42
CA VAL A 464 2.78 12.42 -10.50
C VAL A 464 1.98 13.59 -11.09
N ASN A 465 2.64 14.61 -11.65
CA ASN A 465 1.97 15.76 -12.25
C ASN A 465 1.10 15.36 -13.45
N ILE A 466 1.57 14.43 -14.29
CA ILE A 466 0.78 13.92 -15.42
C ILE A 466 -0.45 13.17 -14.91
N ALA A 467 -0.27 12.26 -13.93
CA ALA A 467 -1.37 11.54 -13.33
C ALA A 467 -2.40 12.51 -12.69
N THR A 468 -1.91 13.56 -12.00
CA THR A 468 -2.77 14.62 -11.44
C THR A 468 -3.57 15.33 -12.53
N THR A 469 -2.93 15.67 -13.65
CA THR A 469 -3.59 16.33 -14.78
C THR A 469 -4.65 15.43 -15.43
N GLN A 470 -4.39 14.14 -15.57
CA GLN A 470 -5.35 13.16 -16.11
C GLN A 470 -6.56 12.96 -15.18
N MET A 471 -6.36 12.99 -13.85
CA MET A 471 -7.43 12.85 -12.86
C MET A 471 -8.25 14.13 -12.69
N SER A 472 -7.65 15.30 -12.81
CA SER A 472 -8.31 16.59 -12.57
C SER A 472 -8.93 17.21 -13.84
N TRP A 473 -9.32 16.40 -14.81
CA TRP A 473 -9.91 16.84 -16.10
C TRP A 473 -11.15 17.73 -15.93
N TRP A 474 -11.90 17.56 -14.86
CA TRP A 474 -13.12 18.32 -14.55
C TRP A 474 -12.84 19.70 -13.90
N LEU A 475 -11.59 19.98 -13.54
CA LEU A 475 -11.15 21.31 -13.08
C LEU A 475 -10.84 22.26 -14.25
N ARG A 476 -10.83 21.75 -15.48
CA ARG A 476 -10.64 22.51 -16.71
C ARG A 476 -12.00 22.95 -17.26
#